data_eb7328d7634342b76ac61db73489bd52
#
_entry.id   eb7328d7634342b76ac61db73489bd52
#
_cell.length_a   1.000
_cell.length_b   1.000
_cell.length_c   1.000
_cell.angle_alpha   90.00
_cell.angle_beta   90.00
_cell.angle_gamma   90.00
#
_symmetry.space_group_name_H-M   'P 1'
#
loop_
_entity.id
_entity.type
_entity.pdbx_description
1 polymer ?
#
loop_
_entity_poly.entity_id
_entity_poly.type
_entity_poly.pdbx_seq_one_letter_code
_entity_poly.pdbx_strand_id
1 'polypeptide(L)'
;RLVVTPLTDRCYMTLMGALHIKLGGAPAGPAGTGKTESVKDLAKALAKQCVVFNCSDGLDYKAMGKFFKGLSTAGAWACFDEFNRIDIEVLSVIAQQMLNIQNAIMLERETFDFEGSVIRLDPTTATFITMNPGYAGRTELPDNLKALFRPMAMMVPDYALIAEIRLFSFGFDRPKPLAEKLVSTFRLSSEQLSSQDHYDFGMRAVNTVINTAGLLKKQDAAADEDLQMLRAIRDSNLPKFLRDDILLFRAIIKDIFPGVAEPSADYPALERELAAVVEKAGLELAHDFVIKCIQLYEMTVVRHGMMLVGPTGGGKSRILRALQAAMSRVRDDPSFEQVRVLQMNPKSITMNQLY
;
A
#
# COMPACT_ATOMS: atom_id res chain seq x y z
N ARG A 1 2.52 12.78 7.75
CA ARG A 1 2.92 12.17 9.01
C ARG A 1 1.94 11.09 9.42
N LEU A 2 2.40 10.04 10.11
CA LEU A 2 1.49 9.04 10.68
C LEU A 2 0.68 9.64 11.83
N VAL A 3 -0.50 9.07 12.07
CA VAL A 3 -1.24 9.32 13.29
C VAL A 3 -0.53 8.61 14.44
N VAL A 4 -0.14 9.36 15.47
CA VAL A 4 0.51 8.81 16.65
C VAL A 4 -0.56 8.14 17.52
N THR A 5 -0.46 6.82 17.66
CA THR A 5 -1.30 5.99 18.53
C THR A 5 -0.47 5.42 19.66
N PRO A 6 -1.05 4.90 20.73
CA PRO A 6 -0.28 4.22 21.79
C PRO A 6 0.62 3.07 21.27
N LEU A 7 0.20 2.42 20.16
CA LEU A 7 1.01 1.39 19.51
C LEU A 7 2.25 1.97 18.82
N THR A 8 2.07 3.04 18.04
CA THR A 8 3.20 3.70 17.34
C THR A 8 4.15 4.36 18.33
N ASP A 9 3.65 4.92 19.41
CA ASP A 9 4.46 5.52 20.47
C ASP A 9 5.37 4.48 21.14
N ARG A 10 4.81 3.33 21.53
CA ARG A 10 5.60 2.19 22.04
C ARG A 10 6.63 1.70 21.02
N CYS A 11 6.26 1.67 19.74
CA CYS A 11 7.18 1.30 18.67
C CYS A 11 8.37 2.29 18.62
N TYR A 12 8.12 3.58 18.65
CA TYR A 12 9.16 4.61 18.64
C TYR A 12 10.08 4.48 19.85
N MET A 13 9.53 4.32 21.05
CA MET A 13 10.33 4.12 22.27
C MET A 13 11.21 2.87 22.17
N THR A 14 10.68 1.76 21.66
CA THR A 14 11.43 0.50 21.50
C THR A 14 12.53 0.65 20.46
N LEU A 15 12.26 1.27 19.32
CA LEU A 15 13.26 1.49 18.27
C LEU A 15 14.37 2.45 18.75
N MET A 16 14.01 3.53 19.43
CA MET A 16 14.99 4.46 20.02
C MET A 16 15.82 3.77 21.09
N GLY A 17 15.22 2.94 21.94
CA GLY A 17 15.94 2.13 22.92
C GLY A 17 16.89 1.12 22.28
N ALA A 18 16.51 0.53 21.14
CA ALA A 18 17.41 -0.34 20.37
C ALA A 18 18.63 0.43 19.85
N LEU A 19 18.42 1.60 19.26
CA LEU A 19 19.49 2.45 18.77
C LEU A 19 20.47 2.88 19.89
N HIS A 20 19.93 3.18 21.07
CA HIS A 20 20.77 3.57 22.23
C HIS A 20 21.76 2.48 22.62
N ILE A 21 21.36 1.21 22.55
CA ILE A 21 22.23 0.06 22.82
C ILE A 21 22.93 -0.48 21.57
N LYS A 22 22.97 0.31 20.48
CA LYS A 22 23.63 -0.03 19.21
C LYS A 22 23.07 -1.31 18.54
N LEU A 23 21.80 -1.65 18.77
CA LEU A 23 21.10 -2.74 18.09
C LEU A 23 20.20 -2.19 16.98
N GLY A 24 19.88 -3.06 16.00
CA GLY A 24 18.84 -2.80 15.03
C GLY A 24 17.43 -2.98 15.62
N GLY A 25 16.42 -2.51 14.93
CA GLY A 25 15.02 -2.72 15.30
C GLY A 25 14.32 -3.72 14.39
N ALA A 26 13.46 -4.58 14.96
CA ALA A 26 12.72 -5.59 14.22
C ALA A 26 11.20 -5.54 14.51
N PRO A 27 10.46 -4.59 13.92
CA PRO A 27 9.00 -4.61 13.97
C PRO A 27 8.44 -5.87 13.29
N ALA A 28 7.73 -6.70 14.05
CA ALA A 28 7.11 -7.94 13.59
C ALA A 28 5.60 -7.93 13.85
N GLY A 29 4.81 -8.43 12.91
CA GLY A 29 3.36 -8.49 13.05
C GLY A 29 2.64 -8.71 11.71
N PRO A 30 1.31 -8.80 11.71
CA PRO A 30 0.51 -9.01 10.50
C PRO A 30 0.74 -7.95 9.42
N ALA A 31 0.34 -8.23 8.18
CA ALA A 31 0.40 -7.24 7.11
C ALA A 31 -0.50 -6.03 7.44
N GLY A 32 -0.09 -4.84 6.98
CA GLY A 32 -0.91 -3.64 7.15
C GLY A 32 -0.89 -2.99 8.55
N THR A 33 -0.08 -3.47 9.48
CA THR A 33 0.05 -2.91 10.85
C THR A 33 0.96 -1.68 10.95
N GLY A 34 1.52 -1.22 9.82
CA GLY A 34 2.32 0.01 9.78
C GLY A 34 3.79 -0.14 10.15
N LYS A 35 4.36 -1.37 10.13
CA LYS A 35 5.76 -1.65 10.50
C LYS A 35 6.76 -0.75 9.79
N THR A 36 6.79 -0.82 8.47
CA THR A 36 7.70 -0.06 7.59
C THR A 36 7.44 1.44 7.68
N GLU A 37 6.16 1.83 7.70
CA GLU A 37 5.79 3.24 7.79
C GLU A 37 6.19 3.86 9.14
N SER A 38 6.13 3.12 10.24
CA SER A 38 6.60 3.62 11.55
C SER A 38 8.10 3.88 11.56
N VAL A 39 8.90 3.01 10.96
CA VAL A 39 10.36 3.23 10.83
C VAL A 39 10.65 4.47 9.98
N LYS A 40 9.96 4.63 8.85
CA LYS A 40 10.10 5.79 7.96
C LYS A 40 9.70 7.09 8.64
N ASP A 41 8.60 7.09 9.38
CA ASP A 41 8.11 8.29 10.07
C ASP A 41 9.04 8.70 11.22
N LEU A 42 9.59 7.72 11.97
CA LEU A 42 10.59 7.95 12.98
C LEU A 42 11.87 8.55 12.39
N ALA A 43 12.37 7.99 11.29
CA ALA A 43 13.54 8.51 10.59
C ALA A 43 13.32 9.96 10.13
N LYS A 44 12.14 10.24 9.57
CA LYS A 44 11.75 11.58 9.14
C LYS A 44 11.66 12.56 10.32
N ALA A 45 11.16 12.11 11.48
CA ALA A 45 11.10 12.93 12.69
C ALA A 45 12.47 13.30 13.21
N LEU A 46 13.47 12.44 13.02
CA LEU A 46 14.86 12.64 13.42
C LEU A 46 15.74 13.25 12.32
N ALA A 47 15.13 13.67 11.19
CA ALA A 47 15.84 14.19 10.01
C ALA A 47 16.91 13.22 9.46
N LYS A 48 16.66 11.89 9.56
CA LYS A 48 17.50 10.85 9.00
C LYS A 48 16.95 10.35 7.67
N GLN A 49 17.85 10.15 6.70
CA GLN A 49 17.49 9.48 5.46
C GLN A 49 17.22 8.00 5.76
N CYS A 50 16.05 7.51 5.39
CA CYS A 50 15.69 6.10 5.50
C CYS A 50 15.46 5.51 4.11
N VAL A 51 16.25 4.52 3.75
CA VAL A 51 16.10 3.79 2.50
C VAL A 51 15.35 2.48 2.78
N VAL A 52 14.27 2.25 2.06
CA VAL A 52 13.46 1.04 2.19
C VAL A 52 13.78 0.08 1.06
N PHE A 53 14.12 -1.15 1.42
CA PHE A 53 14.36 -2.26 0.51
C PHE A 53 13.27 -3.31 0.68
N ASN A 54 12.56 -3.62 -0.39
CA ASN A 54 11.63 -4.73 -0.41
C ASN A 54 12.41 -6.03 -0.68
N CYS A 55 12.45 -6.90 0.29
CA CYS A 55 13.16 -8.17 0.18
C CYS A 55 12.34 -9.17 -0.66
N SER A 56 13.01 -9.95 -1.49
CA SER A 56 12.43 -11.00 -2.33
C SER A 56 13.40 -12.18 -2.42
N ASP A 57 12.88 -13.32 -2.84
CA ASP A 57 13.61 -14.60 -2.96
C ASP A 57 14.83 -14.53 -3.90
N GLY A 58 14.90 -13.55 -4.78
CA GLY A 58 16.01 -13.35 -5.73
C GLY A 58 17.06 -12.32 -5.30
N LEU A 59 17.07 -11.92 -4.03
CA LEU A 59 18.02 -10.91 -3.55
C LEU A 59 19.43 -11.47 -3.43
N ASP A 60 20.39 -10.90 -4.17
CA ASP A 60 21.80 -11.32 -4.17
C ASP A 60 22.57 -10.67 -3.00
N TYR A 61 23.36 -11.46 -2.28
CA TYR A 61 24.21 -11.01 -1.18
C TYR A 61 25.26 -9.97 -1.62
N LYS A 62 25.73 -10.03 -2.89
CA LYS A 62 26.68 -9.04 -3.44
C LYS A 62 26.05 -7.68 -3.62
N ALA A 63 24.77 -7.65 -4.05
CA ALA A 63 24.00 -6.42 -4.13
C ALA A 63 23.80 -5.83 -2.73
N MET A 64 23.45 -6.67 -1.76
CA MET A 64 23.33 -6.26 -0.35
C MET A 64 24.61 -5.70 0.21
N GLY A 65 25.77 -6.32 -0.06
CA GLY A 65 27.07 -5.79 0.36
C GLY A 65 27.35 -4.38 -0.16
N LYS A 66 26.99 -4.09 -1.42
CA LYS A 66 27.11 -2.73 -1.98
C LYS A 66 26.19 -1.73 -1.28
N PHE A 67 24.95 -2.13 -0.95
CA PHE A 67 24.04 -1.28 -0.19
C PHE A 67 24.57 -0.99 1.21
N PHE A 68 25.05 -2.00 1.93
CA PHE A 68 25.62 -1.82 3.26
C PHE A 68 26.83 -0.90 3.25
N LYS A 69 27.72 -1.01 2.27
CA LYS A 69 28.86 -0.08 2.10
C LYS A 69 28.36 1.37 1.98
N GLY A 70 27.39 1.61 1.10
CA GLY A 70 26.82 2.95 0.90
C GLY A 70 26.12 3.50 2.14
N LEU A 71 25.28 2.68 2.80
CA LEU A 71 24.55 3.07 4.01
C LEU A 71 25.48 3.39 5.17
N SER A 72 26.49 2.54 5.41
CA SER A 72 27.47 2.74 6.49
C SER A 72 28.30 3.99 6.30
N THR A 73 28.66 4.33 5.06
CA THR A 73 29.42 5.52 4.74
C THR A 73 28.58 6.80 4.82
N ALA A 74 27.30 6.73 4.47
CA ALA A 74 26.39 7.88 4.46
C ALA A 74 25.71 8.15 5.81
N GLY A 75 25.78 7.25 6.78
CA GLY A 75 25.04 7.35 8.05
C GLY A 75 23.52 7.25 7.87
N ALA A 76 23.06 6.64 6.77
CA ALA A 76 21.66 6.50 6.48
C ALA A 76 21.03 5.30 7.20
N TRP A 77 19.74 5.39 7.45
CA TRP A 77 18.95 4.27 7.96
C TRP A 77 18.49 3.37 6.83
N ALA A 78 18.51 2.07 7.05
CA ALA A 78 17.93 1.07 6.16
C ALA A 78 16.74 0.38 6.80
N CYS A 79 15.68 0.20 6.05
CA CYS A 79 14.53 -0.61 6.44
C CYS A 79 14.34 -1.72 5.41
N PHE A 80 14.66 -2.95 5.80
CA PHE A 80 14.47 -4.14 4.97
C PHE A 80 13.06 -4.69 5.22
N ASP A 81 12.16 -4.44 4.26
CA ASP A 81 10.76 -4.83 4.38
C ASP A 81 10.59 -6.29 3.96
N GLU A 82 9.77 -7.03 4.74
CA GLU A 82 9.54 -8.47 4.55
C GLU A 82 10.83 -9.32 4.51
N PHE A 83 11.74 -9.04 5.42
CA PHE A 83 13.07 -9.61 5.47
C PHE A 83 13.11 -11.15 5.53
N ASN A 84 12.07 -11.77 6.08
CA ASN A 84 11.92 -13.22 6.14
C ASN A 84 11.47 -13.88 4.82
N ARG A 85 11.47 -13.15 3.69
CA ARG A 85 11.35 -13.70 2.33
C ARG A 85 12.67 -14.12 1.70
N ILE A 86 13.78 -13.68 2.28
CA ILE A 86 15.11 -14.00 1.74
C ILE A 86 15.43 -15.46 2.05
N ASP A 87 16.07 -16.14 1.12
CA ASP A 87 16.53 -17.50 1.30
C ASP A 87 17.52 -17.64 2.47
N ILE A 88 17.39 -18.73 3.24
CA ILE A 88 18.17 -18.94 4.49
C ILE A 88 19.67 -18.91 4.26
N GLU A 89 20.13 -19.38 3.12
CA GLU A 89 21.56 -19.38 2.74
C GLU A 89 22.08 -17.95 2.59
N VAL A 90 21.29 -17.09 1.91
CA VAL A 90 21.63 -15.68 1.72
C VAL A 90 21.53 -14.91 3.04
N LEU A 91 20.53 -15.22 3.87
CA LEU A 91 20.37 -14.62 5.21
C LEU A 91 21.61 -14.83 6.09
N SER A 92 22.26 -15.99 6.00
CA SER A 92 23.47 -16.28 6.78
C SER A 92 24.63 -15.37 6.40
N VAL A 93 24.80 -15.07 5.12
CA VAL A 93 25.83 -14.14 4.63
C VAL A 93 25.50 -12.70 5.03
N ILE A 94 24.24 -12.30 4.88
CA ILE A 94 23.76 -10.98 5.28
C ILE A 94 23.94 -10.77 6.79
N ALA A 95 23.69 -11.80 7.59
CA ALA A 95 23.90 -11.75 9.04
C ALA A 95 25.36 -11.44 9.39
N GLN A 96 26.31 -12.06 8.68
CA GLN A 96 27.73 -11.80 8.88
C GLN A 96 28.13 -10.38 8.48
N GLN A 97 27.57 -9.87 7.37
CA GLN A 97 27.78 -8.48 6.92
C GLN A 97 27.24 -7.48 7.96
N MET A 98 26.02 -7.71 8.46
CA MET A 98 25.41 -6.86 9.49
C MET A 98 26.20 -6.90 10.83
N LEU A 99 26.62 -8.11 11.24
CA LEU A 99 27.43 -8.29 12.45
C LEU A 99 28.75 -7.50 12.37
N ASN A 100 29.40 -7.51 11.21
CA ASN A 100 30.63 -6.76 10.99
C ASN A 100 30.43 -5.25 11.15
N ILE A 101 29.37 -4.71 10.57
CA ILE A 101 28.99 -3.28 10.72
C ILE A 101 28.69 -2.96 12.20
N GLN A 102 27.90 -3.80 12.87
CA GLN A 102 27.48 -3.57 14.24
C GLN A 102 28.66 -3.62 15.21
N ASN A 103 29.59 -4.55 15.03
CA ASN A 103 30.82 -4.61 15.79
C ASN A 103 31.69 -3.35 15.58
N ALA A 104 31.76 -2.85 14.35
CA ALA A 104 32.49 -1.61 14.07
C ALA A 104 31.85 -0.39 14.76
N ILE A 105 30.51 -0.34 14.82
CA ILE A 105 29.77 0.71 15.54
C ILE A 105 29.98 0.60 17.06
N MET A 106 29.94 -0.63 17.61
CA MET A 106 30.17 -0.86 19.04
C MET A 106 31.57 -0.47 19.49
N LEU A 107 32.56 -0.73 18.63
CA LEU A 107 33.96 -0.40 18.86
C LEU A 107 34.31 1.06 18.51
N GLU A 108 33.32 1.86 18.10
CA GLU A 108 33.46 3.29 17.73
C GLU A 108 34.58 3.53 16.70
N ARG A 109 34.72 2.64 15.73
CA ARG A 109 35.73 2.75 14.68
C ARG A 109 35.33 3.78 13.63
N GLU A 110 36.27 4.63 13.22
CA GLU A 110 36.04 5.56 12.09
C GLU A 110 36.09 4.86 10.73
N THR A 111 36.87 3.79 10.62
CA THR A 111 37.01 2.96 9.43
C THR A 111 37.04 1.48 9.81
N PHE A 112 36.55 0.63 8.95
CA PHE A 112 36.59 -0.82 9.16
C PHE A 112 36.70 -1.56 7.83
N ASP A 113 37.19 -2.79 7.88
CA ASP A 113 37.22 -3.66 6.69
C ASP A 113 35.85 -4.31 6.48
N PHE A 114 35.29 -4.08 5.31
CA PHE A 114 34.06 -4.68 4.88
C PHE A 114 34.27 -5.37 3.53
N GLU A 115 34.24 -6.70 3.54
CA GLU A 115 34.47 -7.55 2.33
C GLU A 115 35.77 -7.19 1.58
N GLY A 116 36.89 -7.08 2.30
CA GLY A 116 38.19 -6.79 1.70
C GLY A 116 38.37 -5.33 1.23
N SER A 117 37.48 -4.44 1.64
CA SER A 117 37.58 -2.99 1.34
C SER A 117 37.51 -2.21 2.65
N VAL A 118 38.47 -1.35 2.89
CA VAL A 118 38.40 -0.41 4.03
C VAL A 118 37.48 0.73 3.68
N ILE A 119 36.38 0.88 4.44
CA ILE A 119 35.38 1.93 4.25
C ILE A 119 35.28 2.80 5.51
N ARG A 120 34.83 4.04 5.32
CA ARG A 120 34.49 4.94 6.42
C ARG A 120 33.17 4.53 7.04
N LEU A 121 33.06 4.61 8.36
CA LEU A 121 31.84 4.35 9.10
C LEU A 121 31.30 5.66 9.68
N ASP A 122 30.04 5.94 9.37
CA ASP A 122 29.26 6.93 10.10
C ASP A 122 28.45 6.20 11.18
N PRO A 123 28.70 6.44 12.48
CA PRO A 123 28.06 5.70 13.57
C PRO A 123 26.55 5.96 13.70
N THR A 124 26.02 6.91 12.94
CA THR A 124 24.59 7.22 12.94
C THR A 124 23.77 6.31 12.02
N THR A 125 24.44 5.41 11.28
CA THR A 125 23.75 4.39 10.47
C THR A 125 22.98 3.43 11.36
N ALA A 126 21.81 2.99 10.90
CA ALA A 126 20.99 2.02 11.61
C ALA A 126 20.25 1.10 10.65
N THR A 127 20.07 -0.14 11.06
CA THR A 127 19.38 -1.15 10.28
C THR A 127 18.09 -1.58 10.98
N PHE A 128 17.01 -1.60 10.24
CA PHE A 128 15.70 -2.07 10.68
C PHE A 128 15.23 -3.17 9.74
N ILE A 129 14.56 -4.18 10.28
CA ILE A 129 13.95 -5.24 9.51
C ILE A 129 12.47 -5.33 9.85
N THR A 130 11.62 -5.60 8.88
CA THR A 130 10.21 -5.91 9.16
C THR A 130 9.92 -7.36 8.83
N MET A 131 9.04 -7.96 9.61
CA MET A 131 8.67 -9.36 9.46
C MET A 131 7.16 -9.53 9.53
N ASN A 132 6.65 -10.45 8.71
CA ASN A 132 5.27 -10.92 8.78
C ASN A 132 5.29 -12.38 9.26
N PRO A 133 5.11 -12.66 10.56
CA PRO A 133 5.09 -14.03 11.06
C PRO A 133 3.84 -14.78 10.56
N GLY A 134 3.93 -16.09 10.46
CA GLY A 134 2.76 -16.97 10.22
C GLY A 134 2.34 -17.15 8.76
N TYR A 135 3.05 -16.61 7.78
CA TYR A 135 2.75 -16.88 6.36
C TYR A 135 3.53 -18.10 5.86
N ALA A 136 2.85 -18.98 5.12
CA ALA A 136 3.48 -20.15 4.48
C ALA A 136 4.64 -19.73 3.54
N GLY A 137 5.73 -20.50 3.54
CA GLY A 137 6.90 -20.24 2.69
C GLY A 137 7.86 -19.17 3.20
N ARG A 138 7.73 -18.71 4.47
CA ARG A 138 8.67 -17.76 5.08
C ARG A 138 9.62 -18.46 6.04
N THR A 139 10.89 -18.09 5.97
CA THR A 139 11.93 -18.67 6.83
C THR A 139 11.96 -18.01 8.20
N GLU A 140 12.23 -18.78 9.24
CA GLU A 140 12.63 -18.20 10.51
C GLU A 140 14.03 -17.61 10.40
N LEU A 141 14.25 -16.47 11.07
CA LEU A 141 15.57 -15.88 11.11
C LEU A 141 16.53 -16.77 11.93
N PRO A 142 17.76 -16.97 11.46
CA PRO A 142 18.82 -17.59 12.24
C PRO A 142 19.04 -16.86 13.57
N ASP A 143 19.41 -17.59 14.63
CA ASP A 143 19.56 -17.01 15.97
C ASP A 143 20.67 -15.96 16.07
N ASN A 144 21.75 -16.13 15.32
CA ASN A 144 22.79 -15.11 15.19
C ASN A 144 22.28 -13.79 14.63
N LEU A 145 21.31 -13.85 13.72
CA LEU A 145 20.68 -12.66 13.15
C LEU A 145 19.66 -12.04 14.13
N LYS A 146 18.85 -12.89 14.79
CA LYS A 146 17.89 -12.41 15.80
C LYS A 146 18.59 -11.61 16.92
N ALA A 147 19.80 -12.00 17.32
CA ALA A 147 20.57 -11.31 18.35
C ALA A 147 20.98 -9.88 17.98
N LEU A 148 21.05 -9.54 16.69
CA LEU A 148 21.42 -8.20 16.21
C LEU A 148 20.27 -7.18 16.29
N PHE A 149 19.05 -7.66 16.53
CA PHE A 149 17.85 -6.83 16.48
C PHE A 149 17.03 -6.93 17.75
N ARG A 150 16.44 -5.80 18.14
CA ARG A 150 15.43 -5.76 19.19
C ARG A 150 14.04 -5.95 18.58
N PRO A 151 13.34 -7.05 18.90
CA PRO A 151 12.02 -7.30 18.36
C PRO A 151 10.97 -6.35 18.95
N MET A 152 10.00 -5.97 18.13
CA MET A 152 8.81 -5.22 18.53
C MET A 152 7.58 -5.85 17.90
N ALA A 153 6.63 -6.29 18.74
CA ALA A 153 5.36 -6.82 18.26
C ALA A 153 4.42 -5.68 17.82
N MET A 154 4.03 -5.69 16.56
CA MET A 154 3.07 -4.76 15.99
C MET A 154 1.72 -5.47 15.87
N MET A 155 0.74 -5.00 16.60
CA MET A 155 -0.65 -5.49 16.54
C MET A 155 -1.46 -4.69 15.52
N VAL A 156 -2.68 -5.17 15.24
CA VAL A 156 -3.64 -4.41 14.43
C VAL A 156 -3.95 -3.09 15.15
N PRO A 157 -3.74 -1.94 14.50
CA PRO A 157 -4.00 -0.64 15.12
C PRO A 157 -5.50 -0.39 15.27
N ASP A 158 -5.86 0.58 16.09
CA ASP A 158 -7.23 1.08 16.17
C ASP A 158 -7.55 1.89 14.90
N TYR A 159 -8.28 1.26 13.99
CA TYR A 159 -8.66 1.87 12.72
C TYR A 159 -9.62 3.04 12.90
N ALA A 160 -10.50 3.00 13.92
CA ALA A 160 -11.47 4.04 14.17
C ALA A 160 -10.78 5.35 14.62
N LEU A 161 -9.84 5.25 15.56
CA LEU A 161 -9.05 6.40 16.01
C LEU A 161 -8.24 7.02 14.86
N ILE A 162 -7.58 6.18 14.05
CA ILE A 162 -6.79 6.67 12.91
C ILE A 162 -7.69 7.34 11.88
N ALA A 163 -8.83 6.74 11.57
CA ALA A 163 -9.79 7.27 10.61
C ALA A 163 -10.38 8.60 11.10
N GLU A 164 -10.77 8.69 12.36
CA GLU A 164 -11.29 9.91 12.97
C GLU A 164 -10.32 11.10 12.82
N ILE A 165 -9.07 10.92 13.25
CA ILE A 165 -8.04 11.97 13.17
C ILE A 165 -7.77 12.38 11.72
N ARG A 166 -7.74 11.43 10.79
CA ARG A 166 -7.51 11.73 9.39
C ARG A 166 -8.69 12.43 8.73
N LEU A 167 -9.93 12.01 9.00
CA LEU A 167 -11.12 12.68 8.51
C LEU A 167 -11.19 14.12 9.04
N PHE A 168 -10.90 14.32 10.32
CA PHE A 168 -10.78 15.66 10.89
C PHE A 168 -9.73 16.50 10.14
N SER A 169 -8.58 15.94 9.80
CA SER A 169 -7.53 16.64 9.05
C SER A 169 -7.95 17.03 7.62
N PHE A 170 -8.94 16.35 7.02
CA PHE A 170 -9.53 16.70 5.73
C PHE A 170 -10.68 17.72 5.83
N GLY A 171 -11.07 18.13 7.05
CA GLY A 171 -12.11 19.13 7.29
C GLY A 171 -13.52 18.56 7.35
N PHE A 172 -13.68 17.31 7.80
CA PHE A 172 -14.99 16.76 8.12
C PHE A 172 -15.47 17.25 9.47
N ASP A 173 -16.73 17.65 9.57
CA ASP A 173 -17.34 18.19 10.80
C ASP A 173 -17.74 17.07 11.78
N ARG A 174 -18.07 15.87 11.24
CA ARG A 174 -18.49 14.70 12.02
C ARG A 174 -17.54 13.50 11.85
N PRO A 175 -16.22 13.64 12.13
CA PRO A 175 -15.23 12.62 11.82
C PRO A 175 -15.43 11.32 12.61
N LYS A 176 -15.84 11.40 13.89
CA LYS A 176 -16.00 10.23 14.76
C LYS A 176 -17.10 9.27 14.28
N PRO A 177 -18.37 9.68 14.09
CA PRO A 177 -19.40 8.77 13.60
C PRO A 177 -19.09 8.25 12.20
N LEU A 178 -18.45 9.03 11.33
CA LEU A 178 -18.05 8.59 10.00
C LEU A 178 -16.94 7.53 10.06
N ALA A 179 -15.97 7.68 10.96
CA ALA A 179 -14.93 6.69 11.20
C ALA A 179 -15.50 5.37 11.73
N GLU A 180 -16.44 5.42 12.67
CA GLU A 180 -17.13 4.25 13.20
C GLU A 180 -17.94 3.51 12.12
N LYS A 181 -18.67 4.26 11.27
CA LYS A 181 -19.39 3.70 10.10
C LYS A 181 -18.44 3.02 9.12
N LEU A 182 -17.33 3.66 8.76
CA LEU A 182 -16.32 3.10 7.85
C LEU A 182 -15.72 1.80 8.39
N VAL A 183 -15.29 1.79 9.65
CA VAL A 183 -14.68 0.62 10.28
C VAL A 183 -15.69 -0.51 10.44
N SER A 184 -16.95 -0.19 10.80
CA SER A 184 -18.04 -1.17 10.90
C SER A 184 -18.34 -1.79 9.53
N THR A 185 -18.36 -0.98 8.45
CA THR A 185 -18.53 -1.50 7.08
C THR A 185 -17.45 -2.50 6.74
N PHE A 186 -16.18 -2.19 7.02
CA PHE A 186 -15.07 -3.08 6.69
C PHE A 186 -15.04 -4.33 7.54
N ARG A 187 -15.36 -4.23 8.83
CA ARG A 187 -15.48 -5.39 9.72
C ARG A 187 -16.56 -6.35 9.25
N LEU A 188 -17.78 -5.85 9.01
CA LEU A 188 -18.89 -6.66 8.51
C LEU A 188 -18.58 -7.26 7.13
N SER A 189 -17.95 -6.48 6.24
CA SER A 189 -17.52 -7.00 4.95
C SER A 189 -16.50 -8.13 5.09
N SER A 190 -15.54 -8.01 5.98
CA SER A 190 -14.54 -9.05 6.25
C SER A 190 -15.13 -10.33 6.87
N GLU A 191 -16.21 -10.17 7.65
CA GLU A 191 -16.87 -11.31 8.33
C GLU A 191 -17.88 -12.02 7.44
N GLN A 192 -18.54 -11.31 6.53
CA GLN A 192 -19.70 -11.80 5.80
C GLN A 192 -19.45 -12.06 4.31
N LEU A 193 -18.53 -11.36 3.66
CA LEU A 193 -18.21 -11.58 2.25
C LEU A 193 -17.35 -12.83 2.06
N SER A 194 -17.27 -13.33 0.83
CA SER A 194 -16.45 -14.48 0.51
C SER A 194 -14.94 -14.19 0.77
N SER A 195 -14.20 -15.23 1.16
CA SER A 195 -12.75 -15.10 1.36
C SER A 195 -12.03 -15.16 0.00
N GLN A 196 -11.57 -14.02 -0.47
CA GLN A 196 -10.83 -13.88 -1.72
C GLN A 196 -9.47 -13.25 -1.47
N ASP A 197 -8.41 -13.76 -2.12
CA ASP A 197 -7.03 -13.28 -1.93
C ASP A 197 -6.84 -11.79 -2.29
N HIS A 198 -7.70 -11.25 -3.15
CA HIS A 198 -7.65 -9.85 -3.59
C HIS A 198 -8.53 -8.90 -2.77
N TYR A 199 -9.30 -9.41 -1.79
CA TYR A 199 -10.04 -8.57 -0.88
C TYR A 199 -9.13 -8.02 0.21
N ASP A 200 -9.17 -6.72 0.42
CA ASP A 200 -8.39 -6.03 1.44
C ASP A 200 -9.32 -5.13 2.26
N PHE A 201 -9.49 -5.48 3.52
CA PHE A 201 -10.24 -4.72 4.51
C PHE A 201 -9.33 -4.13 5.60
N GLY A 202 -8.02 -4.15 5.37
CA GLY A 202 -7.02 -3.65 6.30
C GLY A 202 -6.81 -2.12 6.20
N MET A 203 -5.83 -1.62 6.95
CA MET A 203 -5.53 -0.19 7.05
C MET A 203 -5.23 0.48 5.70
N ARG A 204 -4.67 -0.25 4.72
CA ARG A 204 -4.43 0.27 3.37
C ARG A 204 -5.74 0.64 2.67
N ALA A 205 -6.75 -0.20 2.78
CA ALA A 205 -8.06 0.04 2.19
C ALA A 205 -8.80 1.17 2.93
N VAL A 206 -8.76 1.20 4.26
CA VAL A 206 -9.28 2.32 5.08
C VAL A 206 -8.66 3.64 4.63
N ASN A 207 -7.34 3.70 4.51
CA ASN A 207 -6.63 4.91 4.06
C ASN A 207 -7.02 5.33 2.64
N THR A 208 -7.26 4.38 1.74
CA THR A 208 -7.72 4.68 0.37
C THR A 208 -9.07 5.37 0.40
N VAL A 209 -10.03 4.82 1.15
CA VAL A 209 -11.36 5.42 1.28
C VAL A 209 -11.29 6.81 1.91
N ILE A 210 -10.51 7.00 2.98
CA ILE A 210 -10.36 8.31 3.62
C ILE A 210 -9.77 9.34 2.65
N ASN A 211 -8.76 8.96 1.85
CA ASN A 211 -8.18 9.85 0.85
C ASN A 211 -9.18 10.20 -0.24
N THR A 212 -9.97 9.23 -0.72
CA THR A 212 -11.03 9.47 -1.70
C THR A 212 -12.12 10.38 -1.12
N ALA A 213 -12.56 10.14 0.11
CA ALA A 213 -13.51 11.01 0.81
C ALA A 213 -12.96 12.44 0.96
N GLY A 214 -11.67 12.58 1.30
CA GLY A 214 -10.99 13.86 1.39
C GLY A 214 -10.90 14.61 0.05
N LEU A 215 -10.74 13.89 -1.06
CA LEU A 215 -10.81 14.48 -2.41
C LEU A 215 -12.22 14.96 -2.74
N LEU A 216 -13.24 14.16 -2.44
CA LEU A 216 -14.65 14.53 -2.63
C LEU A 216 -15.02 15.77 -1.78
N LYS A 217 -14.58 15.83 -0.52
CA LYS A 217 -14.78 16.99 0.35
C LYS A 217 -14.13 18.28 -0.19
N LYS A 218 -12.96 18.15 -0.85
CA LYS A 218 -12.31 19.29 -1.51
C LYS A 218 -13.03 19.76 -2.77
N GLN A 219 -13.65 18.84 -3.52
CA GLN A 219 -14.41 19.16 -4.72
C GLN A 219 -15.74 19.84 -4.40
N ASP A 220 -16.44 19.34 -3.41
CA ASP A 220 -17.71 19.88 -2.94
C ASP A 220 -17.75 19.88 -1.40
N ALA A 221 -17.35 20.99 -0.81
CA ALA A 221 -17.30 21.14 0.64
C ALA A 221 -18.70 21.20 1.30
N ALA A 222 -19.73 21.54 0.52
CA ALA A 222 -21.10 21.73 1.03
C ALA A 222 -21.96 20.45 0.97
N ALA A 223 -21.52 19.43 0.24
CA ALA A 223 -22.23 18.16 0.12
C ALA A 223 -22.31 17.41 1.46
N ASP A 224 -23.37 16.63 1.64
CA ASP A 224 -23.56 15.81 2.83
C ASP A 224 -22.37 14.85 3.05
N GLU A 225 -21.83 14.86 4.26
CA GLU A 225 -20.66 14.07 4.62
C GLU A 225 -20.92 12.56 4.60
N ASP A 226 -22.13 12.13 4.97
CA ASP A 226 -22.53 10.73 4.89
C ASP A 226 -22.57 10.25 3.42
N LEU A 227 -23.05 11.12 2.52
CA LEU A 227 -23.06 10.83 1.08
C LEU A 227 -21.65 10.75 0.50
N GLN A 228 -20.76 11.68 0.87
CA GLN A 228 -19.36 11.68 0.42
C GLN A 228 -18.62 10.43 0.90
N MET A 229 -18.83 10.03 2.16
CA MET A 229 -18.24 8.81 2.72
C MET A 229 -18.77 7.55 2.05
N LEU A 230 -20.09 7.47 1.85
CA LEU A 230 -20.74 6.36 1.16
C LEU A 230 -20.19 6.21 -0.26
N ARG A 231 -20.07 7.31 -1.00
CA ARG A 231 -19.48 7.32 -2.34
C ARG A 231 -18.04 6.84 -2.32
N ALA A 232 -17.22 7.34 -1.39
CA ALA A 232 -15.82 6.93 -1.26
C ALA A 232 -15.66 5.42 -0.95
N ILE A 233 -16.52 4.88 -0.07
CA ILE A 233 -16.53 3.45 0.27
C ILE A 233 -16.92 2.62 -0.97
N ARG A 234 -17.97 3.02 -1.68
CA ARG A 234 -18.48 2.34 -2.87
C ARG A 234 -17.43 2.32 -3.98
N ASP A 235 -16.95 3.48 -4.39
CA ASP A 235 -16.06 3.63 -5.55
C ASP A 235 -14.71 2.93 -5.32
N SER A 236 -14.25 2.85 -4.07
CA SER A 236 -13.01 2.16 -3.72
C SER A 236 -13.13 0.63 -3.63
N ASN A 237 -14.31 0.08 -3.37
CA ASN A 237 -14.46 -1.34 -3.06
C ASN A 237 -15.33 -2.12 -4.05
N LEU A 238 -16.41 -1.53 -4.56
CA LEU A 238 -17.34 -2.20 -5.47
C LEU A 238 -16.63 -2.85 -6.69
N PRO A 239 -15.64 -2.19 -7.33
CA PRO A 239 -14.95 -2.78 -8.48
C PRO A 239 -14.18 -4.06 -8.19
N LYS A 240 -13.83 -4.30 -6.92
CA LYS A 240 -13.04 -5.46 -6.47
C LYS A 240 -13.91 -6.68 -6.18
N PHE A 241 -15.19 -6.49 -5.85
CA PHE A 241 -16.06 -7.56 -5.38
C PHE A 241 -16.57 -8.43 -6.50
N LEU A 242 -16.79 -9.71 -6.18
CA LEU A 242 -17.50 -10.65 -7.03
C LEU A 242 -18.99 -10.31 -7.06
N ARG A 243 -19.68 -10.80 -8.10
CA ARG A 243 -21.09 -10.47 -8.35
C ARG A 243 -22.01 -10.78 -7.17
N ASP A 244 -21.79 -11.92 -6.53
CA ASP A 244 -22.64 -12.36 -5.40
C ASP A 244 -22.36 -11.54 -4.13
N ASP A 245 -21.10 -11.17 -3.90
CA ASP A 245 -20.70 -10.33 -2.78
C ASP A 245 -21.20 -8.88 -2.90
N ILE A 246 -21.39 -8.37 -4.12
CA ILE A 246 -21.92 -7.02 -4.36
C ILE A 246 -23.31 -6.85 -3.72
N LEU A 247 -24.17 -7.85 -3.82
CA LEU A 247 -25.53 -7.78 -3.26
C LEU A 247 -25.48 -7.66 -1.74
N LEU A 248 -24.63 -8.47 -1.12
CA LEU A 248 -24.45 -8.47 0.33
C LEU A 248 -23.79 -7.17 0.82
N PHE A 249 -22.78 -6.70 0.10
CA PHE A 249 -22.11 -5.43 0.42
C PHE A 249 -23.07 -4.23 0.35
N ARG A 250 -23.95 -4.19 -0.65
CA ARG A 250 -25.00 -3.16 -0.73
C ARG A 250 -25.97 -3.21 0.44
N ALA A 251 -26.34 -4.41 0.91
CA ALA A 251 -27.17 -4.55 2.09
C ALA A 251 -26.46 -4.00 3.34
N ILE A 252 -25.18 -4.34 3.55
CA ILE A 252 -24.36 -3.82 4.66
C ILE A 252 -24.30 -2.29 4.62
N ILE A 253 -24.05 -1.70 3.46
CA ILE A 253 -24.01 -0.24 3.30
C ILE A 253 -25.34 0.40 3.67
N LYS A 254 -26.47 -0.17 3.18
CA LYS A 254 -27.81 0.36 3.46
C LYS A 254 -28.13 0.36 4.95
N ASP A 255 -27.66 -0.66 5.68
CA ASP A 255 -27.89 -0.76 7.11
C ASP A 255 -27.02 0.25 7.91
N ILE A 256 -25.81 0.52 7.46
CA ILE A 256 -24.89 1.45 8.15
C ILE A 256 -25.20 2.93 7.81
N PHE A 257 -25.69 3.19 6.59
CA PHE A 257 -26.06 4.52 6.12
C PHE A 257 -27.58 4.64 5.86
N PRO A 258 -28.42 4.52 6.90
CA PRO A 258 -29.86 4.58 6.72
C PRO A 258 -30.30 5.96 6.19
N GLY A 259 -31.17 5.95 5.18
CA GLY A 259 -31.72 7.17 4.61
C GLY A 259 -30.83 7.92 3.62
N VAL A 260 -29.59 7.47 3.41
CA VAL A 260 -28.72 8.02 2.36
C VAL A 260 -28.98 7.29 1.05
N ALA A 261 -29.40 8.03 0.01
CA ALA A 261 -29.60 7.45 -1.31
C ALA A 261 -28.24 7.04 -1.90
N GLU A 262 -28.18 5.83 -2.49
CA GLU A 262 -26.97 5.37 -3.17
C GLU A 262 -26.69 6.34 -4.35
N PRO A 263 -25.55 7.02 -4.39
CA PRO A 263 -25.25 7.94 -5.48
C PRO A 263 -25.11 7.16 -6.78
N SER A 264 -25.87 7.53 -7.80
CA SER A 264 -25.61 7.05 -9.16
C SER A 264 -24.36 7.74 -9.69
N ALA A 265 -23.40 6.96 -10.16
CA ALA A 265 -22.29 7.52 -10.93
C ALA A 265 -22.81 7.78 -12.33
N ASP A 266 -23.23 9.01 -12.59
CA ASP A 266 -23.79 9.41 -13.88
C ASP A 266 -22.67 10.04 -14.72
N TYR A 267 -22.18 9.27 -15.70
CA TYR A 267 -21.23 9.73 -16.71
C TYR A 267 -21.88 9.71 -18.12
N PRO A 268 -22.93 10.51 -18.38
CA PRO A 268 -23.72 10.39 -19.61
C PRO A 268 -22.91 10.64 -20.87
N ALA A 269 -21.92 11.51 -20.81
CA ALA A 269 -21.00 11.76 -21.93
C ALA A 269 -20.12 10.54 -22.23
N LEU A 270 -19.54 9.93 -21.18
CA LEU A 270 -18.71 8.74 -21.31
C LEU A 270 -19.52 7.52 -21.76
N GLU A 271 -20.72 7.32 -21.23
CA GLU A 271 -21.61 6.21 -21.59
C GLU A 271 -22.03 6.28 -23.08
N ARG A 272 -22.38 7.46 -23.55
CA ARG A 272 -22.70 7.71 -24.96
C ARG A 272 -21.55 7.36 -25.89
N GLU A 273 -20.33 7.82 -25.55
CA GLU A 273 -19.15 7.52 -26.36
C GLU A 273 -18.71 6.05 -26.25
N LEU A 274 -18.90 5.41 -25.09
CA LEU A 274 -18.68 3.98 -24.91
C LEU A 274 -19.63 3.17 -25.83
N ALA A 275 -20.92 3.49 -25.86
CA ALA A 275 -21.88 2.82 -26.74
C ALA A 275 -21.46 2.92 -28.21
N ALA A 276 -21.09 4.12 -28.69
CA ALA A 276 -20.62 4.33 -30.04
C ALA A 276 -19.33 3.57 -30.39
N VAL A 277 -18.38 3.46 -29.41
CA VAL A 277 -17.13 2.71 -29.57
C VAL A 277 -17.39 1.21 -29.63
N VAL A 278 -18.26 0.69 -28.77
CA VAL A 278 -18.63 -0.73 -28.68
C VAL A 278 -19.32 -1.17 -29.99
N GLU A 279 -20.27 -0.40 -30.47
CA GLU A 279 -20.96 -0.64 -31.74
C GLU A 279 -20.00 -0.64 -32.94
N LYS A 280 -19.13 0.39 -33.02
CA LYS A 280 -18.11 0.47 -34.08
C LYS A 280 -17.12 -0.69 -34.05
N ALA A 281 -16.85 -1.25 -32.87
CA ALA A 281 -15.97 -2.41 -32.71
C ALA A 281 -16.66 -3.75 -33.01
N GLY A 282 -17.94 -3.75 -33.39
CA GLY A 282 -18.75 -4.95 -33.64
C GLY A 282 -18.95 -5.79 -32.37
N LEU A 283 -18.97 -5.16 -31.21
CA LEU A 283 -19.22 -5.81 -29.93
C LEU A 283 -20.67 -5.57 -29.49
N GLU A 284 -21.21 -6.52 -28.73
CA GLU A 284 -22.49 -6.35 -28.07
C GLU A 284 -22.43 -5.35 -26.92
N LEU A 285 -23.37 -4.44 -26.83
CA LEU A 285 -23.48 -3.46 -25.75
C LEU A 285 -24.11 -4.12 -24.51
N ALA A 286 -23.37 -5.01 -23.88
CA ALA A 286 -23.79 -5.63 -22.62
C ALA A 286 -23.67 -4.64 -21.45
N HIS A 287 -24.71 -4.56 -20.63
CA HIS A 287 -24.76 -3.67 -19.46
C HIS A 287 -23.56 -3.89 -18.51
N ASP A 288 -23.23 -5.14 -18.23
CA ASP A 288 -22.09 -5.49 -17.39
C ASP A 288 -20.75 -5.02 -17.96
N PHE A 289 -20.61 -4.99 -19.30
CA PHE A 289 -19.40 -4.49 -19.96
C PHE A 289 -19.24 -2.97 -19.76
N VAL A 290 -20.33 -2.23 -19.94
CA VAL A 290 -20.34 -0.76 -19.73
C VAL A 290 -20.01 -0.43 -18.27
N ILE A 291 -20.66 -1.12 -17.32
CA ILE A 291 -20.36 -0.95 -15.89
C ILE A 291 -18.89 -1.19 -15.60
N LYS A 292 -18.28 -2.23 -16.16
CA LYS A 292 -16.85 -2.51 -15.96
C LYS A 292 -15.93 -1.45 -16.57
N CYS A 293 -16.33 -0.83 -17.67
CA CYS A 293 -15.61 0.32 -18.24
C CYS A 293 -15.67 1.54 -17.30
N ILE A 294 -16.84 1.83 -16.74
CA ILE A 294 -17.05 2.94 -15.80
C ILE A 294 -16.26 2.67 -14.50
N GLN A 295 -16.36 1.47 -13.94
CA GLN A 295 -15.58 1.08 -12.76
C GLN A 295 -14.07 1.20 -12.99
N LEU A 296 -13.58 0.86 -14.18
CA LEU A 296 -12.18 1.04 -14.54
C LEU A 296 -11.82 2.53 -14.55
N TYR A 297 -12.66 3.39 -15.11
CA TYR A 297 -12.47 4.83 -15.10
C TYR A 297 -12.41 5.38 -13.67
N GLU A 298 -13.40 5.07 -12.83
CA GLU A 298 -13.45 5.47 -11.42
C GLU A 298 -12.17 5.05 -10.66
N MET A 299 -11.69 3.84 -10.92
CA MET A 299 -10.45 3.36 -10.32
C MET A 299 -9.22 4.14 -10.79
N THR A 300 -9.16 4.61 -12.05
CA THR A 300 -8.05 5.44 -12.52
C THR A 300 -8.00 6.79 -11.82
N VAL A 301 -9.16 7.34 -11.47
CA VAL A 301 -9.25 8.60 -10.71
C VAL A 301 -8.79 8.43 -9.27
N VAL A 302 -9.08 7.27 -8.67
CA VAL A 302 -8.74 6.99 -7.26
C VAL A 302 -7.27 6.55 -7.07
N ARG A 303 -6.72 5.79 -8.04
CA ARG A 303 -5.38 5.20 -7.94
C ARG A 303 -4.63 5.25 -9.26
N HIS A 304 -3.34 5.59 -9.20
CA HIS A 304 -2.46 5.56 -10.37
C HIS A 304 -2.15 4.14 -10.88
N GLY A 305 -2.05 3.16 -9.97
CA GLY A 305 -1.78 1.77 -10.32
C GLY A 305 -2.97 0.86 -10.05
N MET A 306 -3.31 -0.02 -11.01
CA MET A 306 -4.40 -0.98 -10.88
C MET A 306 -4.05 -2.32 -11.53
N MET A 307 -4.74 -3.36 -11.11
CA MET A 307 -4.65 -4.70 -11.70
C MET A 307 -6.02 -5.13 -12.23
N LEU A 308 -6.07 -5.48 -13.53
CA LEU A 308 -7.22 -6.13 -14.15
C LEU A 308 -7.01 -7.65 -14.08
N VAL A 309 -7.69 -8.31 -13.16
CA VAL A 309 -7.58 -9.75 -12.91
C VAL A 309 -8.83 -10.46 -13.41
N GLY A 310 -8.66 -11.62 -14.01
CA GLY A 310 -9.76 -12.46 -14.49
C GLY A 310 -9.29 -13.52 -15.50
N PRO A 311 -10.15 -14.48 -15.86
CA PRO A 311 -9.81 -15.56 -16.78
C PRO A 311 -9.45 -15.05 -18.18
N THR A 312 -8.78 -15.89 -18.96
CA THR A 312 -8.53 -15.64 -20.38
C THR A 312 -9.88 -15.51 -21.11
N GLY A 313 -10.00 -14.53 -22.00
CA GLY A 313 -11.27 -14.27 -22.71
C GLY A 313 -12.26 -13.40 -21.92
N GLY A 314 -12.02 -13.07 -20.64
CA GLY A 314 -12.90 -12.25 -19.79
C GLY A 314 -12.99 -10.76 -20.14
N GLY A 315 -12.56 -10.34 -21.32
CA GLY A 315 -12.75 -8.97 -21.82
C GLY A 315 -11.77 -7.92 -21.30
N LYS A 316 -10.79 -8.26 -20.45
CA LYS A 316 -9.85 -7.30 -19.81
C LYS A 316 -9.26 -6.26 -20.77
N SER A 317 -8.64 -6.73 -21.86
CA SER A 317 -8.02 -5.85 -22.86
C SER A 317 -9.06 -5.08 -23.70
N ARG A 318 -10.26 -5.62 -23.85
CA ARG A 318 -11.35 -4.95 -24.57
C ARG A 318 -11.90 -3.79 -23.76
N ILE A 319 -12.13 -3.98 -22.46
CA ILE A 319 -12.55 -2.91 -21.53
C ILE A 319 -11.55 -1.75 -21.57
N LEU A 320 -10.25 -2.03 -21.46
CA LEU A 320 -9.21 -0.99 -21.49
C LEU A 320 -9.22 -0.22 -22.82
N ARG A 321 -9.29 -0.92 -23.95
CA ARG A 321 -9.31 -0.27 -25.29
C ARG A 321 -10.60 0.50 -25.54
N ALA A 322 -11.75 -0.01 -25.11
CA ALA A 322 -13.03 0.68 -25.24
C ALA A 322 -13.04 1.96 -24.41
N LEU A 323 -12.58 1.88 -23.16
CA LEU A 323 -12.46 3.06 -22.28
C LEU A 323 -11.50 4.11 -22.86
N GLN A 324 -10.30 3.71 -23.30
CA GLN A 324 -9.33 4.59 -23.93
C GLN A 324 -9.94 5.34 -25.13
N ALA A 325 -10.65 4.59 -26.02
CA ALA A 325 -11.24 5.18 -27.20
C ALA A 325 -12.41 6.12 -26.86
N ALA A 326 -13.22 5.78 -25.87
CA ALA A 326 -14.33 6.61 -25.42
C ALA A 326 -13.82 7.90 -24.75
N MET A 327 -12.92 7.82 -23.79
CA MET A 327 -12.34 9.00 -23.12
C MET A 327 -11.70 9.97 -24.11
N SER A 328 -10.99 9.46 -25.13
CA SER A 328 -10.36 10.28 -26.15
C SER A 328 -11.35 10.96 -27.11
N ARG A 329 -12.64 10.60 -27.05
CA ARG A 329 -13.73 11.18 -27.89
C ARG A 329 -14.61 12.16 -27.13
N VAL A 330 -14.71 12.04 -25.82
CA VAL A 330 -15.47 12.99 -25.00
C VAL A 330 -14.83 14.37 -25.15
N ARG A 331 -15.57 15.33 -25.70
CA ARG A 331 -15.11 16.72 -25.91
C ARG A 331 -15.91 17.72 -25.09
N ASP A 332 -17.06 17.30 -24.61
CA ASP A 332 -18.03 18.15 -23.92
C ASP A 332 -17.66 18.34 -22.42
N ASP A 333 -16.70 17.58 -21.91
CA ASP A 333 -16.28 17.61 -20.52
C ASP A 333 -14.75 17.74 -20.43
N PRO A 334 -14.22 18.84 -19.86
CA PRO A 334 -12.80 19.11 -19.74
C PRO A 334 -12.04 18.16 -18.78
N SER A 335 -12.76 17.32 -18.01
CA SER A 335 -12.15 16.30 -17.16
C SER A 335 -11.62 15.08 -17.95
N PHE A 336 -11.99 14.95 -19.22
CA PHE A 336 -11.50 13.89 -20.11
C PHE A 336 -10.45 14.39 -21.08
N GLU A 337 -9.28 13.76 -21.02
CA GLU A 337 -8.15 14.05 -21.89
C GLU A 337 -7.89 12.92 -22.89
N GLN A 338 -7.07 13.21 -23.91
CA GLN A 338 -6.66 12.18 -24.85
C GLN A 338 -5.77 11.13 -24.18
N VAL A 339 -6.23 9.88 -24.16
CA VAL A 339 -5.55 8.76 -23.51
C VAL A 339 -4.71 7.98 -24.53
N ARG A 340 -3.42 7.79 -24.23
CA ARG A 340 -2.52 6.89 -24.96
C ARG A 340 -2.21 5.66 -24.11
N VAL A 341 -2.34 4.46 -24.70
CA VAL A 341 -2.03 3.20 -24.05
C VAL A 341 -0.78 2.60 -24.70
N LEU A 342 0.27 2.42 -23.91
CA LEU A 342 1.48 1.71 -24.31
C LEU A 342 1.43 0.31 -23.69
N GLN A 343 1.53 -0.70 -24.52
CA GLN A 343 1.49 -2.08 -24.08
C GLN A 343 2.89 -2.68 -24.12
N MET A 344 3.36 -3.18 -22.96
CA MET A 344 4.65 -3.85 -22.83
C MET A 344 4.43 -5.27 -22.27
N ASN A 345 5.19 -6.24 -22.80
CA ASN A 345 5.26 -7.57 -22.21
C ASN A 345 6.52 -7.66 -21.34
N PRO A 346 6.41 -7.78 -20.00
CA PRO A 346 7.57 -7.82 -19.12
C PRO A 346 8.55 -8.95 -19.43
N LYS A 347 8.06 -10.09 -19.95
CA LYS A 347 8.91 -11.24 -20.30
C LYS A 347 9.71 -11.06 -21.60
N SER A 348 9.35 -10.07 -22.43
CA SER A 348 10.05 -9.77 -23.69
C SER A 348 11.09 -8.64 -23.57
N ILE A 349 11.19 -8.02 -22.39
CA ILE A 349 12.03 -6.87 -22.13
C ILE A 349 13.08 -7.24 -21.09
N THR A 350 14.34 -6.93 -21.37
CA THR A 350 15.43 -7.08 -20.39
C THR A 350 15.44 -5.91 -19.42
N MET A 351 16.04 -6.09 -18.24
CA MET A 351 16.17 -5.03 -17.24
C MET A 351 16.83 -3.75 -17.81
N ASN A 352 17.84 -3.92 -18.67
CA ASN A 352 18.54 -2.79 -19.32
C ASN A 352 17.69 -2.05 -20.38
N GLN A 353 16.59 -2.65 -20.83
CA GLN A 353 15.65 -2.03 -21.76
C GLN A 353 14.48 -1.35 -21.04
N LEU A 354 14.32 -1.65 -19.76
CA LEU A 354 13.26 -1.08 -18.92
C LEU A 354 13.70 0.24 -18.28
N TYR A 355 15.02 0.39 -18.05
CA TYR A 355 15.64 1.56 -17.42
C TYR A 355 16.59 2.29 -18.43
#